data_826f36ee83e57183d7d0998e750629eb
#
_entry.id   826f36ee83e57183d7d0998e750629eb
#
_cell.length_a   1.000
_cell.length_b   1.000
_cell.length_c   1.000
_cell.angle_alpha   90.00
_cell.angle_beta   90.00
_cell.angle_gamma   90.00
#
_symmetry.space_group_name_H-M   'P 1'
#
loop_
_entity.id
_entity.type
_entity.pdbx_description
1 polymer ?
#
loop_
_entity_poly.entity_id
_entity_poly.type
_entity_poly.pdbx_seq_one_letter_code
_entity_poly.pdbx_strand_id
1 'polypeptide(L)'
;MSYHVETTARFDKEFKKLDKYTQQMIKSWIGKNLQNCENPRAHGKGLTAHKMSQALPETLVKNKSGQWRYRIGDYRLLVLIQDQELIILALTVGRRRDIYSS
;
A
#
# COMPACT_ATOMS: atom_id res chain seq x y z
N MET A 1 -8.87 -17.20 -8.34
CA MET A 1 -9.05 -16.67 -6.99
C MET A 1 -8.69 -15.20 -6.98
N SER A 2 -9.39 -14.42 -6.20
CA SER A 2 -9.20 -12.98 -6.20
C SER A 2 -8.77 -12.48 -4.83
N TYR A 3 -7.92 -11.46 -4.86
CA TYR A 3 -7.47 -10.79 -3.64
C TYR A 3 -8.46 -9.70 -3.27
N HIS A 4 -8.51 -9.34 -1.99
CA HIS A 4 -9.25 -8.16 -1.57
C HIS A 4 -8.35 -7.27 -0.73
N VAL A 5 -8.70 -5.99 -0.66
CA VAL A 5 -7.91 -4.98 0.02
C VAL A 5 -8.44 -4.78 1.42
N GLU A 6 -7.54 -4.81 2.39
CA GLU A 6 -7.83 -4.41 3.77
C GLU A 6 -6.90 -3.29 4.16
N THR A 7 -7.31 -2.50 5.14
CA THR A 7 -6.53 -1.34 5.57
C THR A 7 -6.12 -1.48 7.02
N THR A 8 -5.04 -0.77 7.37
CA THR A 8 -4.58 -0.68 8.76
C THR A 8 -5.06 0.63 9.35
N ALA A 9 -5.01 0.74 10.68
CA ALA A 9 -5.35 1.98 11.35
C ALA A 9 -4.45 3.14 10.90
N ARG A 10 -3.18 2.85 10.66
CA ARG A 10 -2.24 3.85 10.16
C ARG A 10 -2.66 4.36 8.78
N PHE A 11 -2.99 3.45 7.87
CA PHE A 11 -3.47 3.82 6.55
C PHE A 11 -4.72 4.69 6.64
N ASP A 12 -5.68 4.27 7.45
CA ASP A 12 -6.95 5.00 7.59
C ASP A 12 -6.72 6.42 8.09
N LYS A 13 -5.83 6.60 9.05
CA LYS A 13 -5.46 7.91 9.58
C LYS A 13 -4.86 8.80 8.51
N GLU A 14 -3.92 8.25 7.75
CA GLU A 14 -3.24 8.99 6.69
C GLU A 14 -4.20 9.34 5.57
N PHE A 15 -5.06 8.39 5.21
CA PHE A 15 -6.03 8.58 4.14
C PHE A 15 -7.02 9.71 4.47
N LYS A 16 -7.48 9.78 5.72
CA LYS A 16 -8.42 10.81 6.15
C LYS A 16 -7.84 12.21 6.07
N LYS A 17 -6.54 12.35 6.12
CA LYS A 17 -5.87 13.65 6.04
C LYS A 17 -5.76 14.17 4.61
N LEU A 18 -6.00 13.33 3.62
CA LEU A 18 -5.93 13.72 2.23
C LEU A 18 -7.19 14.49 1.83
N ASP A 19 -7.05 15.37 0.83
CA ASP A 19 -8.22 16.07 0.31
C ASP A 19 -9.15 15.08 -0.41
N LYS A 20 -10.40 15.48 -0.61
CA LYS A 20 -11.42 14.60 -1.20
C LYS A 20 -11.04 14.11 -2.58
N TYR A 21 -10.46 14.99 -3.38
CA TYR A 21 -10.05 14.61 -4.74
C TYR A 21 -9.01 13.49 -4.69
N THR A 22 -8.00 13.64 -3.85
CA THR A 22 -6.94 12.63 -3.70
C THR A 22 -7.49 11.34 -3.13
N GLN A 23 -8.39 11.42 -2.15
CA GLN A 23 -9.04 10.24 -1.59
C GLN A 23 -9.78 9.46 -2.67
N GLN A 24 -10.55 10.15 -3.50
CA GLN A 24 -11.29 9.50 -4.57
C GLN A 24 -10.37 8.90 -5.62
N MET A 25 -9.28 9.59 -5.95
CA MET A 25 -8.31 9.09 -6.91
C MET A 25 -7.68 7.78 -6.42
N ILE A 26 -7.24 7.76 -5.17
CA ILE A 26 -6.61 6.58 -4.60
C ILE A 26 -7.62 5.44 -4.44
N LYS A 27 -8.80 5.74 -3.92
CA LYS A 27 -9.84 4.75 -3.73
C LYS A 27 -10.28 4.13 -5.05
N SER A 28 -10.43 4.96 -6.08
CA SER A 28 -10.80 4.50 -7.41
C SER A 28 -9.72 3.60 -8.01
N TRP A 29 -8.46 4.01 -7.85
CA TRP A 29 -7.33 3.22 -8.36
C TRP A 29 -7.28 1.84 -7.67
N ILE A 30 -7.44 1.82 -6.36
CA ILE A 30 -7.45 0.57 -5.60
C ILE A 30 -8.61 -0.32 -6.04
N GLY A 31 -9.79 0.27 -6.16
CA GLY A 31 -10.97 -0.49 -6.57
C GLY A 31 -10.84 -1.07 -7.97
N LYS A 32 -10.20 -0.34 -8.86
CA LYS A 32 -10.04 -0.76 -10.25
C LYS A 32 -8.92 -1.80 -10.42
N ASN A 33 -7.82 -1.66 -9.69
CA ASN A 33 -6.61 -2.42 -9.96
C ASN A 33 -6.30 -3.50 -8.92
N LEU A 34 -6.74 -3.33 -7.70
CA LEU A 34 -6.40 -4.24 -6.60
C LEU A 34 -7.57 -5.04 -6.07
N GLN A 35 -8.72 -4.40 -5.90
CA GLN A 35 -9.88 -5.10 -5.35
C GLN A 35 -10.36 -6.15 -6.33
N ASN A 36 -10.47 -7.39 -5.86
CA ASN A 36 -10.85 -8.54 -6.67
C ASN A 36 -9.86 -8.84 -7.80
N CYS A 37 -8.61 -8.40 -7.69
CA CYS A 37 -7.60 -8.73 -8.70
C CYS A 37 -7.10 -10.16 -8.53
N GLU A 38 -6.61 -10.74 -9.62
CA GLU A 38 -6.04 -12.08 -9.57
C GLU A 38 -4.53 -12.04 -9.29
N ASN A 39 -3.86 -10.98 -9.73
CA ASN A 39 -2.43 -10.84 -9.54
C ASN A 39 -2.08 -9.44 -9.03
N PRO A 40 -1.93 -9.29 -7.71
CA PRO A 40 -1.60 -7.98 -7.14
C PRO A 40 -0.21 -7.48 -7.53
N ARG A 41 0.65 -8.35 -8.03
CA ARG A 41 1.99 -7.96 -8.45
C ARG A 41 2.09 -7.55 -9.91
N ALA A 42 0.95 -7.49 -10.62
CA ALA A 42 0.90 -6.98 -11.98
C ALA A 42 1.19 -5.48 -12.04
N HIS A 43 0.99 -4.78 -10.94
CA HIS A 43 1.26 -3.34 -10.81
C HIS A 43 2.29 -3.13 -9.72
N GLY A 44 2.98 -1.99 -9.76
CA GLY A 44 3.91 -1.62 -8.71
C GLY A 44 5.21 -2.38 -8.75
N LYS A 45 5.94 -2.32 -7.64
CA LYS A 45 7.26 -2.95 -7.49
C LYS A 45 7.46 -3.45 -6.07
N GLY A 46 8.27 -4.49 -5.94
CA GLY A 46 8.70 -4.97 -4.63
C GLY A 46 9.61 -3.95 -3.96
N LEU A 47 9.57 -3.90 -2.63
CA LEU A 47 10.45 -3.05 -1.84
C LEU A 47 11.53 -3.89 -1.16
N THR A 48 12.73 -3.33 -1.10
CA THR A 48 13.78 -3.94 -0.29
C THR A 48 13.42 -3.74 1.19
N ALA A 49 13.89 -4.65 2.03
CA ALA A 49 13.67 -4.53 3.46
C ALA A 49 14.19 -3.20 4.02
N HIS A 50 15.30 -2.70 3.48
CA HIS A 50 15.89 -1.43 3.90
C HIS A 50 14.94 -0.26 3.63
N LYS A 51 14.41 -0.16 2.41
CA LYS A 51 13.48 0.92 2.06
C LYS A 51 12.20 0.84 2.87
N MET A 52 11.72 -0.37 3.10
CA MET A 52 10.51 -0.56 3.89
C MET A 52 10.71 -0.10 5.33
N SER A 53 11.87 -0.41 5.91
CA SER A 53 12.22 0.01 7.27
C SER A 53 12.32 1.51 7.41
N GLN A 54 12.77 2.21 6.36
CA GLN A 54 12.82 3.67 6.36
C GLN A 54 11.43 4.29 6.30
N ALA A 55 10.50 3.63 5.61
CA ALA A 55 9.16 4.17 5.41
C ALA A 55 8.21 3.82 6.57
N LEU A 56 8.44 2.71 7.26
CA LEU A 56 7.52 2.18 8.26
C LEU A 56 8.23 1.86 9.57
N PRO A 57 7.51 1.93 10.72
CA PRO A 57 8.06 1.43 11.98
C PRO A 57 8.45 -0.04 11.85
N GLU A 58 9.45 -0.42 12.60
CA GLU A 58 9.98 -1.78 12.59
C GLU A 58 8.90 -2.83 12.84
N THR A 59 7.93 -2.50 13.69
CA THR A 59 6.84 -3.42 14.00
C THR A 59 5.97 -3.76 12.81
N LEU A 60 5.95 -2.90 11.78
CA LEU A 60 5.16 -3.12 10.58
C LEU A 60 5.91 -3.86 9.48
N VAL A 61 7.20 -4.10 9.64
CA VAL A 61 8.02 -4.77 8.63
C VAL A 61 8.56 -6.11 9.12
N LYS A 62 7.80 -6.78 9.96
CA LYS A 62 8.20 -8.08 10.52
C LYS A 62 8.39 -9.14 9.44
N ASN A 63 7.52 -9.16 8.47
CA ASN A 63 7.56 -10.12 7.38
C ASN A 63 8.02 -9.41 6.12
N LYS A 64 9.22 -9.73 5.67
CA LYS A 64 9.80 -9.11 4.48
C LYS A 64 9.24 -9.67 3.19
N SER A 65 8.58 -10.82 3.28
CA SER A 65 7.95 -11.46 2.13
C SER A 65 6.63 -10.75 1.82
N GLY A 66 6.39 -10.47 0.55
CA GLY A 66 5.13 -9.88 0.12
C GLY A 66 5.02 -8.38 0.27
N GLN A 67 6.10 -7.71 0.65
CA GLN A 67 6.11 -6.25 0.73
C GLN A 67 6.14 -5.65 -0.67
N TRP A 68 5.24 -4.71 -0.94
CA TRP A 68 5.05 -4.19 -2.28
C TRP A 68 4.64 -2.73 -2.23
N ARG A 69 4.88 -2.01 -3.31
CA ARG A 69 4.45 -0.61 -3.41
C ARG A 69 3.74 -0.37 -4.73
N TYR A 70 2.78 0.54 -4.70
CA TYR A 70 2.08 1.00 -5.88
C TYR A 70 2.24 2.50 -6.04
N ARG A 71 2.33 2.93 -7.27
CA ARG A 71 2.38 4.34 -7.61
C ARG A 71 0.99 4.79 -8.06
N ILE A 72 0.44 5.80 -7.37
CA ILE A 72 -0.86 6.35 -7.70
C ILE A 72 -0.68 7.86 -7.85
N GLY A 73 -0.41 8.33 -9.08
CA GLY A 73 -0.07 9.73 -9.30
C GLY A 73 1.22 10.10 -8.56
N ASP A 74 1.14 11.13 -7.73
CA ASP A 74 2.28 11.57 -6.91
C ASP A 74 2.36 10.87 -5.57
N TYR A 75 1.48 9.88 -5.36
CA TYR A 75 1.38 9.18 -4.09
C TYR A 75 1.95 7.78 -4.21
N ARG A 76 2.31 7.24 -3.06
CA ARG A 76 2.77 5.86 -2.93
C ARG A 76 1.91 5.14 -1.92
N LEU A 77 1.51 3.93 -2.27
CA LEU A 77 0.80 3.03 -1.38
C LEU A 77 1.72 1.86 -1.08
N LEU A 78 2.03 1.67 0.19
CA LEU A 78 2.82 0.52 0.63
C LEU A 78 1.88 -0.54 1.19
N VAL A 79 2.05 -1.77 0.74
CA VAL A 79 1.16 -2.86 1.12
C VAL A 79 1.98 -4.09 1.52
N LEU A 80 1.30 -4.99 2.21
CA LEU A 80 1.79 -6.33 2.46
C LEU A 80 0.84 -7.30 1.75
N ILE A 81 1.38 -8.07 0.80
CA ILE A 81 0.57 -9.04 0.07
C ILE A 81 0.61 -10.36 0.81
N GLN A 82 -0.54 -10.79 1.30
CA GLN A 82 -0.69 -12.03 2.05
C GLN A 82 -1.34 -13.07 1.15
N ASP A 83 -0.50 -13.85 0.48
CA ASP A 83 -0.97 -14.75 -0.58
C ASP A 83 -1.89 -15.86 -0.06
N GLN A 84 -1.60 -16.38 1.11
CA GLN A 84 -2.41 -17.49 1.65
C GLN A 84 -3.81 -17.02 2.02
N GLU A 85 -3.94 -15.77 2.44
CA GLU A 85 -5.22 -15.18 2.82
C GLU A 85 -5.90 -14.45 1.66
N LEU A 86 -5.20 -14.28 0.55
CA LEU A 86 -5.66 -13.51 -0.61
C LEU A 86 -6.01 -12.07 -0.21
N ILE A 87 -5.14 -11.46 0.58
CA ILE A 87 -5.33 -10.12 1.11
C ILE A 87 -4.19 -9.22 0.67
N ILE A 88 -4.53 -7.99 0.29
CA ILE A 88 -3.59 -6.91 0.07
C ILE A 88 -3.80 -5.92 1.22
N LEU A 89 -2.89 -5.94 2.19
CA LEU A 89 -3.03 -5.12 3.39
C LEU A 89 -2.36 -3.76 3.17
N ALA A 90 -3.15 -2.71 3.13
CA ALA A 90 -2.64 -1.35 2.95
C ALA A 90 -2.02 -0.86 4.26
N LEU A 91 -0.71 -0.61 4.23
CA LEU A 91 0.05 -0.25 5.42
C LEU A 91 0.17 1.25 5.60
N THR A 92 0.49 1.97 4.54
CA THR A 92 0.65 3.42 4.59
C THR A 92 0.49 4.03 3.21
N VAL A 93 0.04 5.28 3.17
CA VAL A 93 -0.11 6.02 1.93
C VAL A 93 0.37 7.45 2.16
N GLY A 94 1.02 8.03 1.16
CA GLY A 94 1.48 9.39 1.24
C GLY A 94 2.22 9.79 -0.02
N ARG A 95 2.65 11.04 -0.07
CA ARG A 95 3.46 11.49 -1.18
C ARG A 95 4.80 10.78 -1.15
N ARG A 96 5.37 10.58 -2.34
CA ARG A 96 6.63 9.86 -2.47
C ARG A 96 7.70 10.35 -1.49
N ARG A 97 7.91 11.65 -1.40
CA ARG A 97 8.96 12.19 -0.54
C ARG A 97 8.64 12.04 0.95
N ASP A 98 7.37 12.06 1.31
CA ASP A 98 6.96 11.92 2.71
C ASP A 98 7.16 10.49 3.20
N ILE A 99 7.05 9.53 2.30
CA ILE A 99 7.21 8.11 2.64
C ILE A 99 8.70 7.74 2.75
N TYR A 100 9.54 8.28 1.86
CA TYR A 100 10.94 7.87 1.79
C TYR A 100 11.91 8.83 2.45
N SER A 101 11.48 10.02 2.83
CA SER A 101 12.32 10.91 3.62
C SER A 101 11.89 10.85 5.08
N SER A 102 12.81 10.59 5.90
CA SER A 102 12.55 10.44 7.34
C SER A 102 13.26 11.52 8.11
#